data_086fd4f5354ae253ec44a58afbfedc2d
#
_entry.id   086fd4f5354ae253ec44a58afbfedc2d
#
_cell.length_a   1.000
_cell.length_b   1.000
_cell.length_c   1.000
_cell.angle_alpha   90.00
_cell.angle_beta   90.00
_cell.angle_gamma   90.00
#
_symmetry.space_group_name_H-M   'P 1'
#
loop_
_entity.id
_entity.type
_entity.pdbx_description
1 polymer ?
#
loop_
_entity_poly.entity_id
_entity_poly.type
_entity_poly.pdbx_seq_one_letter_code
_entity_poly.pdbx_strand_id
1 'polypeptide(L)'
;YFFEPNPNWSRLFTPGPEIKRYADDVAAKYDVRRHIRFNVVVNGARWDEEASLWRINIADGETLSARYLITATGFLSQPNIPAIPGIESFEGRVIHTTDWDDDYDPAGKRVAVIGTGATAVQLIPELAKTAADLTVFQRTPIWVVPKIDPRFGARAKKMFARFPLTQRVLRWLTDSIYEVMVSVGVRHYGMFRGRFNISASDLSKMHRFFVIRDKDLRRRLTPDYDFGCKRPTFSNGYYQAFNRPNVHLQDAGIDHIVADGIIGNDGVKTEIDTLVLATGFDLWEAN
;
A
#
# COMPACT_ATOMS: atom_id res chain seq x y z
N TYR A 1 -7.29 13.66 -12.00
CA TYR A 1 -7.66 15.04 -11.68
C TYR A 1 -9.10 15.31 -12.13
N PHE A 2 -9.83 16.19 -11.43
CA PHE A 2 -11.23 16.49 -11.78
C PHE A 2 -11.35 17.33 -13.06
N PHE A 3 -10.32 18.14 -13.35
CA PHE A 3 -10.24 19.02 -14.52
C PHE A 3 -9.77 18.30 -15.80
N GLU A 4 -9.17 17.12 -15.65
CA GLU A 4 -8.66 16.33 -16.77
C GLU A 4 -9.15 14.87 -16.64
N PRO A 5 -10.42 14.58 -16.95
CA PRO A 5 -10.95 13.22 -16.85
C PRO A 5 -10.31 12.31 -17.91
N ASN A 6 -9.93 11.09 -17.49
CA ASN A 6 -9.42 10.09 -18.40
C ASN A 6 -10.52 9.03 -18.69
N PRO A 7 -11.06 8.94 -19.91
CA PRO A 7 -12.09 7.96 -20.26
C PRO A 7 -11.53 6.55 -20.48
N ASN A 8 -10.19 6.40 -20.50
CA ASN A 8 -9.52 5.18 -20.93
C ASN A 8 -9.07 4.26 -19.79
N TRP A 9 -9.50 4.50 -18.55
CA TRP A 9 -9.18 3.63 -17.44
C TRP A 9 -9.51 2.17 -17.72
N SER A 10 -8.60 1.25 -17.36
CA SER A 10 -8.81 -0.18 -17.58
C SER A 10 -9.82 -0.80 -16.62
N ARG A 11 -9.93 -0.22 -15.41
CA ARG A 11 -10.81 -0.71 -14.32
C ARG A 11 -11.09 0.40 -13.30
N LEU A 12 -11.98 0.10 -12.36
CA LEU A 12 -12.38 1.06 -11.32
C LEU A 12 -11.20 1.42 -10.39
N PHE A 13 -10.43 0.43 -9.94
CA PHE A 13 -9.19 0.64 -9.18
C PHE A 13 -7.98 0.45 -10.10
N THR A 14 -7.67 1.49 -10.80
CA THR A 14 -6.63 1.52 -11.83
C THR A 14 -5.25 1.14 -11.26
N PRO A 15 -4.45 0.30 -11.97
CA PRO A 15 -3.08 -0.04 -11.57
C PRO A 15 -2.14 1.16 -11.56
N GLY A 16 -1.14 1.12 -10.67
CA GLY A 16 -0.14 2.19 -10.50
C GLY A 16 0.53 2.66 -11.79
N PRO A 17 1.02 1.78 -12.67
CA PRO A 17 1.63 2.19 -13.95
C PRO A 17 0.70 2.98 -14.88
N GLU A 18 -0.62 2.70 -14.83
CA GLU A 18 -1.60 3.44 -15.63
C GLU A 18 -1.87 4.82 -15.04
N ILE A 19 -1.87 4.94 -13.70
CA ILE A 19 -1.99 6.23 -13.00
C ILE A 19 -0.75 7.09 -13.27
N LYS A 20 0.45 6.48 -13.22
CA LYS A 20 1.70 7.18 -13.54
C LYS A 20 1.68 7.73 -14.97
N ARG A 21 1.31 6.91 -15.94
CA ARG A 21 1.19 7.34 -17.35
C ARG A 21 0.22 8.51 -17.50
N TYR A 22 -0.94 8.42 -16.84
CA TYR A 22 -1.91 9.51 -16.84
C TYR A 22 -1.33 10.81 -16.24
N ALA A 23 -0.56 10.73 -15.17
CA ALA A 23 0.10 11.89 -14.59
C ALA A 23 1.14 12.49 -15.54
N ASP A 24 1.92 11.65 -16.23
CA ASP A 24 2.89 12.07 -17.25
C ASP A 24 2.20 12.74 -18.45
N ASP A 25 1.09 12.18 -18.94
CA ASP A 25 0.31 12.75 -20.04
C ASP A 25 -0.27 14.12 -19.67
N VAL A 26 -0.78 14.27 -18.44
CA VAL A 26 -1.28 15.57 -17.95
C VAL A 26 -0.15 16.57 -17.82
N ALA A 27 1.00 16.17 -17.27
CA ALA A 27 2.16 17.04 -17.15
C ALA A 27 2.67 17.51 -18.51
N ALA A 28 2.66 16.64 -19.52
CA ALA A 28 3.01 16.99 -20.89
C ALA A 28 1.97 17.93 -21.53
N LYS A 29 0.68 17.64 -21.37
CA LYS A 29 -0.42 18.43 -21.95
C LYS A 29 -0.43 19.88 -21.47
N TYR A 30 -0.13 20.09 -20.18
CA TYR A 30 -0.13 21.42 -19.55
C TYR A 30 1.27 22.03 -19.47
N ASP A 31 2.27 21.40 -20.11
CA ASP A 31 3.66 21.87 -20.12
C ASP A 31 4.23 22.15 -18.74
N VAL A 32 3.87 21.30 -17.77
CA VAL A 32 4.25 21.50 -16.34
C VAL A 32 5.74 21.27 -16.14
N ARG A 33 6.35 20.36 -16.93
CA ARG A 33 7.76 19.94 -16.73
C ARG A 33 8.75 21.10 -16.84
N ARG A 34 8.50 22.11 -17.64
CA ARG A 34 9.36 23.32 -17.76
C ARG A 34 9.45 24.14 -16.46
N HIS A 35 8.49 23.95 -15.56
CA HIS A 35 8.44 24.65 -14.27
C HIS A 35 9.02 23.80 -13.11
N ILE A 36 9.52 22.60 -13.39
CA ILE A 36 10.05 21.67 -12.39
C ILE A 36 11.58 21.60 -12.53
N ARG A 37 12.28 21.79 -11.43
CA ARG A 37 13.70 21.46 -11.31
C ARG A 37 13.82 20.09 -10.68
N PHE A 38 14.26 19.11 -11.48
CA PHE A 38 14.49 17.75 -11.01
C PHE A 38 15.86 17.60 -10.38
N ASN A 39 16.04 16.54 -9.57
CA ASN A 39 17.30 16.21 -8.90
C ASN A 39 17.84 17.36 -8.01
N VAL A 40 16.94 18.13 -7.43
CA VAL A 40 17.27 19.23 -6.53
C VAL A 40 16.86 18.88 -5.12
N VAL A 41 17.84 18.91 -4.21
CA VAL A 41 17.61 18.69 -2.78
C VAL A 41 17.48 20.04 -2.09
N VAL A 42 16.37 20.25 -1.41
CA VAL A 42 16.13 21.44 -0.57
C VAL A 42 16.58 21.09 0.85
N ASN A 43 17.60 21.79 1.36
CA ASN A 43 18.14 21.59 2.71
C ASN A 43 17.34 22.31 3.80
N GLY A 44 16.57 23.33 3.42
CA GLY A 44 15.77 24.09 4.36
C GLY A 44 15.19 25.36 3.75
N ALA A 45 14.27 25.98 4.48
CA ALA A 45 13.71 27.26 4.10
C ALA A 45 13.54 28.13 5.36
N ARG A 46 13.81 29.43 5.22
CA ARG A 46 13.67 30.42 6.28
C ARG A 46 12.88 31.63 5.78
N TRP A 47 11.97 32.10 6.59
CA TRP A 47 11.28 33.39 6.33
C TRP A 47 12.22 34.55 6.63
N ASP A 48 12.28 35.50 5.72
CA ASP A 48 13.01 36.76 5.82
C ASP A 48 12.00 37.88 6.04
N GLU A 49 11.89 38.37 7.29
CA GLU A 49 10.91 39.40 7.67
C GLU A 49 11.14 40.73 6.95
N GLU A 50 12.40 41.15 6.77
CA GLU A 50 12.71 42.41 6.14
C GLU A 50 12.33 42.40 4.66
N ALA A 51 12.62 41.30 3.96
CA ALA A 51 12.31 41.17 2.54
C ALA A 51 10.88 40.67 2.29
N SER A 52 10.18 40.17 3.31
CA SER A 52 8.88 39.49 3.21
C SER A 52 8.90 38.34 2.18
N LEU A 53 9.94 37.51 2.25
CA LEU A 53 10.21 36.43 1.31
C LEU A 53 10.71 35.16 2.03
N TRP A 54 10.39 34.01 1.48
CA TRP A 54 11.06 32.76 1.82
C TRP A 54 12.44 32.69 1.16
N ARG A 55 13.48 32.34 1.93
CA ARG A 55 14.80 31.97 1.46
C ARG A 55 14.92 30.45 1.51
N ILE A 56 15.05 29.82 0.34
CA ILE A 56 15.07 28.36 0.18
C ILE A 56 16.47 27.95 -0.21
N ASN A 57 17.12 27.16 0.64
CA ASN A 57 18.49 26.72 0.45
C ASN A 57 18.53 25.38 -0.26
N ILE A 58 19.27 25.32 -1.36
CA ILE A 58 19.49 24.12 -2.18
C ILE A 58 20.87 23.53 -1.83
N ALA A 59 21.00 22.22 -1.95
CA ALA A 59 22.20 21.49 -1.54
C ALA A 59 23.48 21.91 -2.30
N ASP A 60 23.35 22.45 -3.51
CA ASP A 60 24.46 22.96 -4.33
C ASP A 60 24.95 24.38 -3.90
N GLY A 61 24.37 24.94 -2.84
CA GLY A 61 24.71 26.27 -2.32
C GLY A 61 23.87 27.42 -2.89
N GLU A 62 22.97 27.15 -3.83
CA GLU A 62 22.06 28.16 -4.36
C GLU A 62 20.97 28.49 -3.32
N THR A 63 20.57 29.77 -3.26
CA THR A 63 19.41 30.21 -2.46
C THR A 63 18.37 30.83 -3.39
N LEU A 64 17.17 30.24 -3.39
CA LEU A 64 16.00 30.77 -4.07
C LEU A 64 15.18 31.67 -3.16
N SER A 65 14.46 32.62 -3.76
CA SER A 65 13.54 33.50 -3.05
C SER A 65 12.11 33.32 -3.59
N ALA A 66 11.13 33.23 -2.69
CA ALA A 66 9.73 33.10 -3.08
C ALA A 66 8.81 33.83 -2.08
N ARG A 67 7.72 34.42 -2.58
CA ARG A 67 6.69 35.01 -1.71
C ARG A 67 5.89 33.95 -0.96
N TYR A 68 5.67 32.81 -1.60
CA TYR A 68 4.90 31.70 -1.04
C TYR A 68 5.73 30.44 -1.14
N LEU A 69 5.73 29.64 -0.09
CA LEU A 69 6.32 28.31 -0.04
C LEU A 69 5.20 27.30 0.23
N ILE A 70 5.02 26.34 -0.67
CA ILE A 70 4.09 25.25 -0.52
C ILE A 70 4.90 23.96 -0.40
N THR A 71 4.84 23.31 0.76
CA THR A 71 5.47 22.02 0.98
C THR A 71 4.52 20.90 0.60
N ALA A 72 4.93 20.05 -0.35
CA ALA A 72 4.17 18.90 -0.83
C ALA A 72 5.00 17.62 -0.75
N THR A 73 5.82 17.49 0.30
CA THR A 73 6.81 16.43 0.50
C THR A 73 6.20 15.06 0.79
N GLY A 74 4.93 15.03 1.18
CA GLY A 74 4.28 13.81 1.64
C GLY A 74 4.72 13.40 3.06
N PHE A 75 4.10 12.36 3.58
CA PHE A 75 4.38 11.81 4.91
C PHE A 75 4.89 10.35 4.87
N LEU A 76 4.92 9.72 3.69
CA LEU A 76 5.45 8.38 3.47
C LEU A 76 6.84 8.48 2.83
N SER A 77 7.78 9.08 3.54
CA SER A 77 9.13 9.39 3.02
C SER A 77 10.24 8.62 3.74
N GLN A 78 10.06 8.29 5.02
CA GLN A 78 11.06 7.57 5.81
C GLN A 78 10.66 6.10 5.97
N PRO A 79 11.43 5.14 5.41
CA PRO A 79 11.14 3.72 5.58
C PRO A 79 11.34 3.31 7.05
N ASN A 80 10.40 2.56 7.59
CA ASN A 80 10.55 1.96 8.91
C ASN A 80 11.30 0.63 8.77
N ILE A 81 12.60 0.65 9.05
CA ILE A 81 13.44 -0.55 9.10
C ILE A 81 13.41 -1.08 10.54
N PRO A 82 12.82 -2.26 10.78
CA PRO A 82 12.71 -2.78 12.13
C PRO A 82 14.07 -3.21 12.68
N ALA A 83 14.33 -2.89 13.94
CA ALA A 83 15.52 -3.34 14.65
C ALA A 83 15.35 -4.82 15.07
N ILE A 84 15.49 -5.74 14.12
CA ILE A 84 15.44 -7.19 14.36
C ILE A 84 16.88 -7.65 14.61
N PRO A 85 17.16 -8.33 15.74
CA PRO A 85 18.51 -8.83 16.01
C PRO A 85 19.04 -9.70 14.87
N GLY A 86 20.27 -9.46 14.43
CA GLY A 86 20.96 -10.24 13.42
C GLY A 86 20.57 -9.93 11.97
N ILE A 87 19.73 -8.92 11.69
CA ILE A 87 19.35 -8.57 10.32
C ILE A 87 20.58 -8.24 9.44
N GLU A 88 21.60 -7.65 10.03
CA GLU A 88 22.87 -7.31 9.38
C GLU A 88 23.74 -8.54 9.05
N SER A 89 23.46 -9.69 9.68
CA SER A 89 24.17 -10.95 9.42
C SER A 89 23.54 -11.78 8.29
N PHE A 90 22.38 -11.34 7.77
CA PHE A 90 21.71 -12.06 6.71
C PHE A 90 22.49 -11.97 5.39
N GLU A 91 22.88 -13.11 4.84
CA GLU A 91 23.67 -13.20 3.61
C GLU A 91 22.81 -13.16 2.34
N GLY A 92 21.50 -13.30 2.47
CA GLY A 92 20.56 -13.19 1.37
C GLY A 92 20.23 -11.74 1.00
N ARG A 93 19.27 -11.56 0.11
CA ARG A 93 18.85 -10.22 -0.33
C ARG A 93 17.84 -9.62 0.61
N VAL A 94 18.07 -8.38 1.09
CA VAL A 94 17.10 -7.59 1.85
C VAL A 94 16.54 -6.50 0.93
N ILE A 95 15.19 -6.43 0.84
CA ILE A 95 14.48 -5.44 0.04
C ILE A 95 13.45 -4.75 0.94
N HIS A 96 13.53 -3.44 1.10
CA HIS A 96 12.44 -2.67 1.68
C HIS A 96 11.48 -2.24 0.58
N THR A 97 10.16 -2.33 0.81
CA THR A 97 9.14 -2.09 -0.23
C THR A 97 9.09 -0.64 -0.74
N THR A 98 9.77 0.30 -0.08
CA THR A 98 9.93 1.68 -0.56
C THR A 98 11.04 1.83 -1.59
N ASP A 99 12.00 0.92 -1.57
CA ASP A 99 13.14 0.85 -2.48
C ASP A 99 13.10 -0.50 -3.21
N TRP A 100 12.00 -0.71 -3.93
CA TRP A 100 11.77 -1.95 -4.67
C TRP A 100 12.69 -2.01 -5.87
N ASP A 101 13.40 -3.13 -5.99
CA ASP A 101 14.20 -3.42 -7.15
C ASP A 101 13.32 -4.03 -8.25
N ASP A 102 13.10 -3.27 -9.31
CA ASP A 102 12.26 -3.69 -10.44
C ASP A 102 12.87 -4.86 -11.23
N ASP A 103 14.17 -5.12 -11.09
CA ASP A 103 14.88 -6.25 -11.72
C ASP A 103 14.89 -7.51 -10.84
N TYR A 104 14.30 -7.44 -9.63
CA TYR A 104 14.23 -8.58 -8.74
C TYR A 104 13.25 -9.65 -9.26
N ASP A 105 13.79 -10.86 -9.52
CA ASP A 105 12.99 -12.03 -9.87
C ASP A 105 12.87 -12.99 -8.67
N PRO A 106 11.66 -13.19 -8.11
CA PRO A 106 11.41 -14.13 -7.02
C PRO A 106 11.33 -15.61 -7.47
N ALA A 107 11.42 -15.88 -8.78
CA ALA A 107 11.29 -17.25 -9.30
C ALA A 107 12.34 -18.18 -8.69
N GLY A 108 11.88 -19.31 -8.16
CA GLY A 108 12.74 -20.30 -7.53
C GLY A 108 13.36 -19.91 -6.19
N LYS A 109 13.00 -18.74 -5.63
CA LYS A 109 13.51 -18.25 -4.34
C LYS A 109 12.56 -18.56 -3.20
N ARG A 110 13.16 -18.77 -2.01
CA ARG A 110 12.45 -18.79 -0.72
C ARG A 110 12.39 -17.35 -0.22
N VAL A 111 11.19 -16.79 -0.16
CA VAL A 111 10.99 -15.38 0.16
C VAL A 111 10.27 -15.26 1.50
N ALA A 112 10.78 -14.44 2.40
CA ALA A 112 10.06 -14.01 3.59
C ALA A 112 9.52 -12.59 3.40
N VAL A 113 8.27 -12.35 3.81
CA VAL A 113 7.70 -11.02 3.89
C VAL A 113 7.40 -10.68 5.35
N ILE A 114 8.02 -9.65 5.88
CA ILE A 114 7.74 -9.14 7.21
C ILE A 114 6.72 -8.01 7.11
N GLY A 115 5.55 -8.23 7.72
CA GLY A 115 4.45 -7.27 7.75
C GLY A 115 3.22 -7.73 6.99
N THR A 116 2.07 -7.18 7.39
CA THR A 116 0.73 -7.48 6.84
C THR A 116 -0.04 -6.21 6.49
N GLY A 117 0.65 -5.08 6.37
CA GLY A 117 0.04 -3.79 6.00
C GLY A 117 -0.43 -3.72 4.55
N ALA A 118 -0.86 -2.53 4.13
CA ALA A 118 -1.44 -2.31 2.78
C ALA A 118 -0.50 -2.73 1.64
N THR A 119 0.81 -2.53 1.81
CA THR A 119 1.82 -2.94 0.82
C THR A 119 1.93 -4.47 0.75
N ALA A 120 2.04 -5.14 1.91
CA ALA A 120 2.10 -6.60 1.98
C ALA A 120 0.85 -7.26 1.37
N VAL A 121 -0.34 -6.72 1.65
CA VAL A 121 -1.62 -7.22 1.12
C VAL A 121 -1.67 -7.20 -0.41
N GLN A 122 -0.95 -6.28 -1.05
CA GLN A 122 -0.83 -6.20 -2.51
C GLN A 122 0.32 -7.04 -3.06
N LEU A 123 1.44 -7.10 -2.34
CA LEU A 123 2.66 -7.77 -2.77
C LEU A 123 2.59 -9.30 -2.64
N ILE A 124 2.07 -9.81 -1.51
CA ILE A 124 1.98 -11.24 -1.22
C ILE A 124 1.30 -12.04 -2.34
N PRO A 125 0.14 -11.61 -2.90
CA PRO A 125 -0.48 -12.33 -4.01
C PRO A 125 0.37 -12.41 -5.27
N GLU A 126 1.22 -11.41 -5.51
CA GLU A 126 2.09 -11.40 -6.69
C GLU A 126 3.31 -12.31 -6.47
N LEU A 127 3.99 -12.19 -5.33
CA LEU A 127 5.11 -13.08 -4.97
C LEU A 127 4.70 -14.55 -4.92
N ALA A 128 3.50 -14.84 -4.40
CA ALA A 128 2.96 -16.20 -4.32
C ALA A 128 2.84 -16.91 -5.67
N LYS A 129 2.83 -16.16 -6.79
CA LYS A 129 2.71 -16.76 -8.14
C LYS A 129 4.02 -17.38 -8.62
N THR A 130 5.15 -16.83 -8.20
CA THR A 130 6.48 -17.11 -8.79
C THR A 130 7.50 -17.60 -7.78
N ALA A 131 7.43 -17.18 -6.50
CA ALA A 131 8.32 -17.68 -5.47
C ALA A 131 8.20 -19.21 -5.31
N ALA A 132 9.33 -19.88 -5.08
CA ALA A 132 9.33 -21.30 -4.77
C ALA A 132 8.65 -21.57 -3.43
N ASP A 133 8.97 -20.73 -2.43
CA ASP A 133 8.36 -20.72 -1.11
C ASP A 133 8.18 -19.27 -0.65
N LEU A 134 7.05 -18.99 0.00
CA LEU A 134 6.72 -17.66 0.52
C LEU A 134 6.25 -17.77 1.96
N THR A 135 7.04 -17.29 2.91
CA THR A 135 6.64 -17.21 4.31
C THR A 135 6.27 -15.78 4.69
N VAL A 136 5.08 -15.60 5.20
CA VAL A 136 4.55 -14.31 5.67
C VAL A 136 4.66 -14.24 7.19
N PHE A 137 5.50 -13.37 7.70
CA PHE A 137 5.65 -13.11 9.13
C PHE A 137 4.62 -12.06 9.56
N GLN A 138 3.64 -12.51 10.36
CA GLN A 138 2.52 -11.74 10.82
C GLN A 138 2.62 -11.44 12.31
N ARG A 139 2.79 -10.18 12.69
CA ARG A 139 2.64 -9.75 14.08
C ARG A 139 1.16 -9.55 14.47
N THR A 140 0.39 -8.96 13.59
CA THR A 140 -1.03 -8.66 13.81
C THR A 140 -1.77 -8.85 12.49
N PRO A 141 -2.85 -9.64 12.46
CA PRO A 141 -3.69 -9.76 11.26
C PRO A 141 -4.37 -8.43 10.91
N ILE A 142 -4.73 -8.26 9.65
CA ILE A 142 -5.35 -7.03 9.14
C ILE A 142 -6.76 -7.31 8.61
N TRP A 143 -7.65 -6.32 8.74
CA TRP A 143 -8.95 -6.35 8.09
C TRP A 143 -8.80 -6.17 6.58
N VAL A 144 -9.13 -7.22 5.80
CA VAL A 144 -9.12 -7.17 4.33
C VAL A 144 -10.53 -7.31 3.81
N VAL A 145 -10.99 -6.29 3.10
CA VAL A 145 -12.32 -6.22 2.49
C VAL A 145 -12.21 -6.63 1.01
N PRO A 146 -13.18 -7.38 0.47
CA PRO A 146 -13.19 -7.69 -0.96
C PRO A 146 -13.32 -6.41 -1.78
N LYS A 147 -12.62 -6.40 -2.91
CA LYS A 147 -12.52 -5.25 -3.82
C LYS A 147 -13.47 -5.44 -4.99
N ILE A 148 -14.49 -4.59 -5.09
CA ILE A 148 -15.36 -4.55 -6.27
C ILE A 148 -14.64 -3.75 -7.36
N ASP A 149 -14.01 -4.44 -8.29
CA ASP A 149 -13.11 -3.86 -9.30
C ASP A 149 -13.50 -4.26 -10.74
N PRO A 150 -14.62 -3.74 -11.25
CA PRO A 150 -15.04 -4.03 -12.62
C PRO A 150 -14.03 -3.48 -13.64
N ARG A 151 -13.78 -4.29 -14.68
CA ARG A 151 -12.99 -3.87 -15.83
C ARG A 151 -13.84 -3.08 -16.81
N PHE A 152 -13.29 -2.02 -17.37
CA PHE A 152 -13.95 -1.21 -18.37
C PHE A 152 -13.55 -1.68 -19.78
N GLY A 153 -14.51 -2.27 -20.49
CA GLY A 153 -14.34 -2.66 -21.89
C GLY A 153 -14.45 -1.48 -22.85
N ALA A 154 -14.20 -1.73 -24.14
CA ALA A 154 -14.20 -0.71 -25.19
C ALA A 154 -15.51 0.11 -25.25
N ARG A 155 -16.67 -0.54 -24.98
CA ARG A 155 -17.97 0.15 -24.98
C ARG A 155 -18.08 1.17 -23.85
N ALA A 156 -17.64 0.82 -22.65
CA ALA A 156 -17.64 1.74 -21.49
C ALA A 156 -16.70 2.93 -21.74
N LYS A 157 -15.49 2.67 -22.26
CA LYS A 157 -14.53 3.73 -22.61
C LYS A 157 -15.08 4.69 -23.66
N LYS A 158 -15.71 4.17 -24.72
CA LYS A 158 -16.40 5.00 -25.73
C LYS A 158 -17.52 5.85 -25.14
N MET A 159 -18.30 5.26 -24.20
CA MET A 159 -19.37 5.98 -23.49
C MET A 159 -18.78 7.12 -22.64
N PHE A 160 -17.73 6.87 -21.88
CA PHE A 160 -17.06 7.89 -21.06
C PHE A 160 -16.47 9.01 -21.91
N ALA A 161 -15.85 8.68 -23.04
CA ALA A 161 -15.30 9.66 -23.97
C ALA A 161 -16.39 10.51 -24.63
N ARG A 162 -17.53 9.91 -25.02
CA ARG A 162 -18.63 10.61 -25.72
C ARG A 162 -19.53 11.39 -24.75
N PHE A 163 -19.71 10.88 -23.53
CA PHE A 163 -20.57 11.45 -22.51
C PHE A 163 -19.84 11.53 -21.16
N PRO A 164 -18.94 12.51 -20.96
CA PRO A 164 -18.13 12.63 -19.73
C PRO A 164 -18.93 12.68 -18.43
N LEU A 165 -20.21 13.09 -18.50
CA LEU A 165 -21.09 13.09 -17.35
C LEU A 165 -21.30 11.68 -16.77
N THR A 166 -21.30 10.64 -17.59
CA THR A 166 -21.43 9.25 -17.13
C THR A 166 -20.29 8.81 -16.22
N GLN A 167 -19.07 9.24 -16.53
CA GLN A 167 -17.90 9.00 -15.69
C GLN A 167 -17.98 9.81 -14.38
N ARG A 168 -18.45 11.05 -14.42
CA ARG A 168 -18.66 11.90 -13.23
C ARG A 168 -19.72 11.28 -12.30
N VAL A 169 -20.81 10.79 -12.84
CA VAL A 169 -21.86 10.11 -12.08
C VAL A 169 -21.33 8.84 -11.45
N LEU A 170 -20.59 8.01 -12.20
CA LEU A 170 -19.96 6.80 -11.66
C LEU A 170 -19.02 7.14 -10.51
N ARG A 171 -18.20 8.16 -10.67
CA ARG A 171 -17.28 8.64 -9.62
C ARG A 171 -18.06 9.11 -8.40
N TRP A 172 -19.08 9.95 -8.59
CA TRP A 172 -19.92 10.42 -7.48
C TRP A 172 -20.58 9.27 -6.71
N LEU A 173 -21.10 8.28 -7.41
CA LEU A 173 -21.70 7.09 -6.81
C LEU A 173 -20.66 6.30 -6.00
N THR A 174 -19.48 6.05 -6.56
CA THR A 174 -18.43 5.32 -5.87
C THR A 174 -17.89 6.08 -4.66
N ASP A 175 -17.66 7.38 -4.79
CA ASP A 175 -17.22 8.24 -3.69
C ASP A 175 -18.28 8.28 -2.57
N SER A 176 -19.56 8.39 -2.92
CA SER A 176 -20.67 8.36 -1.95
C SER A 176 -20.80 7.01 -1.23
N ILE A 177 -20.67 5.90 -1.94
CA ILE A 177 -20.67 4.55 -1.32
C ILE A 177 -19.51 4.40 -0.35
N TYR A 178 -18.32 4.86 -0.74
CA TYR A 178 -17.14 4.84 0.12
C TYR A 178 -17.31 5.71 1.36
N GLU A 179 -17.81 6.94 1.18
CA GLU A 179 -18.06 7.86 2.28
C GLU A 179 -19.06 7.29 3.28
N VAL A 180 -20.18 6.74 2.80
CA VAL A 180 -21.17 6.07 3.66
C VAL A 180 -20.55 4.87 4.36
N MET A 181 -19.78 4.04 3.66
CA MET A 181 -19.12 2.87 4.24
C MET A 181 -18.13 3.26 5.36
N VAL A 182 -17.34 4.31 5.14
CA VAL A 182 -16.37 4.81 6.13
C VAL A 182 -17.10 5.50 7.29
N SER A 183 -18.05 6.40 7.00
CA SER A 183 -18.79 7.16 8.02
C SER A 183 -19.63 6.25 8.90
N VAL A 184 -20.35 5.29 8.31
CA VAL A 184 -21.18 4.32 9.05
C VAL A 184 -20.33 3.22 9.67
N GLY A 185 -19.36 2.70 8.93
CA GLY A 185 -18.53 1.57 9.40
C GLY A 185 -17.52 1.93 10.48
N VAL A 186 -17.03 3.17 10.51
CA VAL A 186 -16.02 3.62 11.47
C VAL A 186 -16.63 4.55 12.53
N ARG A 187 -17.31 5.61 12.12
CA ARG A 187 -17.79 6.65 13.03
C ARG A 187 -19.03 6.24 13.85
N HIS A 188 -19.89 5.41 13.29
CA HIS A 188 -21.17 5.01 13.90
C HIS A 188 -21.25 3.51 14.19
N TYR A 189 -20.10 2.84 14.31
CA TYR A 189 -20.00 1.40 14.55
C TYR A 189 -20.85 0.92 15.75
N GLY A 190 -20.89 1.70 16.84
CA GLY A 190 -21.68 1.37 18.02
C GLY A 190 -23.20 1.58 17.87
N MET A 191 -23.66 2.53 17.05
CA MET A 191 -25.06 2.92 16.91
C MET A 191 -25.86 1.94 16.02
N PHE A 192 -25.19 1.29 15.05
CA PHE A 192 -25.82 0.37 14.09
C PHE A 192 -25.65 -1.11 14.43
N ARG A 193 -25.03 -1.43 15.56
CA ARG A 193 -24.73 -2.79 16.04
C ARG A 193 -26.02 -3.53 16.44
N GLY A 194 -26.98 -3.71 15.55
CA GLY A 194 -28.14 -4.51 15.89
C GLY A 194 -29.34 -4.50 14.94
N ARG A 195 -29.42 -3.66 13.94
CA ARG A 195 -30.69 -3.56 13.18
C ARG A 195 -30.60 -3.66 11.65
N PHE A 196 -29.47 -3.33 11.01
CA PHE A 196 -29.25 -3.50 9.56
C PHE A 196 -27.73 -3.61 9.31
N ASN A 197 -27.15 -4.81 9.49
CA ASN A 197 -25.71 -4.90 9.46
C ASN A 197 -25.19 -5.98 8.53
N ILE A 198 -24.95 -5.60 7.28
CA ILE A 198 -23.73 -6.08 6.62
C ILE A 198 -22.71 -4.95 6.78
N SER A 199 -22.01 -4.93 7.89
CA SER A 199 -20.93 -3.98 8.11
C SER A 199 -19.72 -4.37 7.25
N ALA A 200 -18.82 -3.43 6.99
CA ALA A 200 -17.56 -3.74 6.28
C ALA A 200 -16.76 -4.84 6.99
N SER A 201 -16.89 -4.97 8.33
CA SER A 201 -16.30 -6.07 9.10
C SER A 201 -16.94 -7.41 8.74
N ASP A 202 -18.26 -7.46 8.58
CA ASP A 202 -18.96 -8.71 8.22
C ASP A 202 -18.64 -9.11 6.79
N LEU A 203 -18.53 -8.15 5.88
CA LEU A 203 -18.05 -8.40 4.52
C LEU A 203 -16.63 -8.98 4.51
N SER A 204 -15.74 -8.47 5.37
CA SER A 204 -14.38 -9.02 5.53
C SER A 204 -14.41 -10.43 6.16
N LYS A 205 -15.27 -10.66 7.17
CA LYS A 205 -15.46 -11.99 7.79
C LYS A 205 -15.99 -12.99 6.76
N MET A 206 -16.99 -12.61 6.00
CA MET A 206 -17.55 -13.44 4.91
C MET A 206 -16.49 -13.73 3.86
N HIS A 207 -15.78 -12.73 3.39
CA HIS A 207 -14.69 -12.89 2.41
C HIS A 207 -13.67 -13.92 2.90
N ARG A 208 -13.16 -13.77 4.12
CA ARG A 208 -12.21 -14.70 4.73
C ARG A 208 -12.82 -16.11 4.89
N PHE A 209 -14.08 -16.20 5.33
CA PHE A 209 -14.78 -17.47 5.52
C PHE A 209 -14.91 -18.27 4.23
N PHE A 210 -15.29 -17.62 3.13
CA PHE A 210 -15.48 -18.31 1.85
C PHE A 210 -14.18 -18.56 1.09
N VAL A 211 -13.15 -17.74 1.31
CA VAL A 211 -11.90 -17.83 0.55
C VAL A 211 -10.91 -18.78 1.22
N ILE A 212 -10.70 -18.69 2.52
CA ILE A 212 -9.71 -19.51 3.22
C ILE A 212 -10.31 -20.87 3.57
N ARG A 213 -9.73 -21.94 3.04
CA ARG A 213 -10.20 -23.32 3.21
C ARG A 213 -9.87 -23.89 4.59
N ASP A 214 -8.64 -23.67 5.03
CA ASP A 214 -8.14 -24.15 6.31
C ASP A 214 -8.72 -23.35 7.48
N LYS A 215 -9.24 -24.05 8.51
CA LYS A 215 -9.91 -23.44 9.66
C LYS A 215 -8.92 -22.77 10.62
N ASP A 216 -7.74 -23.38 10.81
CA ASP A 216 -6.71 -22.84 11.70
C ASP A 216 -6.11 -21.58 11.10
N LEU A 217 -5.74 -21.62 9.83
CA LEU A 217 -5.26 -20.47 9.09
C LEU A 217 -6.28 -19.32 9.09
N ARG A 218 -7.58 -19.64 8.93
CA ARG A 218 -8.66 -18.65 9.01
C ARG A 218 -8.70 -17.97 10.38
N ARG A 219 -8.52 -18.73 11.47
CA ARG A 219 -8.45 -18.20 12.83
C ARG A 219 -7.25 -17.27 12.99
N ARG A 220 -6.06 -17.69 12.56
CA ARG A 220 -4.80 -16.93 12.64
C ARG A 220 -4.82 -15.64 11.82
N LEU A 221 -5.55 -15.61 10.70
CA LEU A 221 -5.77 -14.42 9.85
C LEU A 221 -6.97 -13.56 10.32
N THR A 222 -7.58 -13.86 11.47
CA THR A 222 -8.71 -13.09 12.01
C THR A 222 -8.18 -12.01 12.94
N PRO A 223 -8.43 -10.70 12.64
CA PRO A 223 -8.11 -9.63 13.57
C PRO A 223 -8.89 -9.76 14.90
N ASP A 224 -8.20 -9.50 16.00
CA ASP A 224 -8.71 -9.51 17.37
C ASP A 224 -9.12 -8.11 17.87
N TYR A 225 -9.01 -7.11 17.01
CA TYR A 225 -9.37 -5.72 17.26
C TYR A 225 -10.54 -5.27 16.38
N ASP A 226 -11.24 -4.20 16.81
CA ASP A 226 -12.41 -3.69 16.09
C ASP A 226 -12.07 -3.11 14.72
N PHE A 227 -13.00 -3.26 13.77
CA PHE A 227 -12.87 -2.72 12.43
C PHE A 227 -12.73 -1.19 12.47
N GLY A 228 -11.69 -0.67 11.84
CA GLY A 228 -11.38 0.77 11.83
C GLY A 228 -10.32 1.20 12.86
N CYS A 229 -9.98 0.39 13.87
CA CYS A 229 -8.86 0.68 14.78
C CYS A 229 -7.49 0.69 14.06
N LYS A 230 -7.38 -0.08 13.01
CA LYS A 230 -6.30 0.00 12.01
C LYS A 230 -6.93 0.15 10.64
N ARG A 231 -6.26 0.85 9.73
CA ARG A 231 -6.78 1.11 8.38
C ARG A 231 -7.05 -0.21 7.64
N PRO A 232 -8.31 -0.52 7.28
CA PRO A 232 -8.61 -1.72 6.51
C PRO A 232 -8.06 -1.60 5.08
N THR A 233 -7.79 -2.74 4.46
CA THR A 233 -7.23 -2.82 3.11
C THR A 233 -8.17 -3.57 2.18
N PHE A 234 -8.12 -3.25 0.89
CA PHE A 234 -8.94 -3.89 -0.14
C PHE A 234 -8.12 -4.85 -0.98
N SER A 235 -8.48 -6.13 -0.98
CA SER A 235 -7.83 -7.12 -1.85
C SER A 235 -8.71 -8.33 -2.09
N ASN A 236 -8.72 -8.82 -3.32
CA ASN A 236 -9.31 -10.12 -3.65
C ASN A 236 -8.29 -11.25 -3.62
N GLY A 237 -6.99 -10.93 -3.75
CA GLY A 237 -5.92 -11.91 -3.88
C GLY A 237 -5.27 -12.32 -2.57
N TYR A 238 -5.30 -11.47 -1.52
CA TYR A 238 -4.55 -11.70 -0.29
C TYR A 238 -4.90 -13.02 0.39
N TYR A 239 -6.16 -13.23 0.73
CA TYR A 239 -6.60 -14.48 1.36
C TYR A 239 -6.46 -15.68 0.42
N GLN A 240 -6.62 -15.48 -0.90
CA GLN A 240 -6.44 -16.55 -1.89
C GLN A 240 -5.00 -17.03 -1.96
N ALA A 241 -4.02 -16.15 -1.74
CA ALA A 241 -2.61 -16.49 -1.74
C ALA A 241 -2.31 -17.60 -0.73
N PHE A 242 -2.89 -17.55 0.46
CA PHE A 242 -2.67 -18.53 1.52
C PHE A 242 -3.30 -19.91 1.26
N ASN A 243 -4.08 -20.11 0.20
CA ASN A 243 -4.53 -21.43 -0.22
C ASN A 243 -3.51 -22.14 -1.13
N ARG A 244 -2.42 -21.47 -1.50
CA ARG A 244 -1.37 -22.05 -2.34
C ARG A 244 -0.43 -22.89 -1.46
N PRO A 245 0.07 -24.03 -1.97
CA PRO A 245 0.94 -24.91 -1.17
C PRO A 245 2.29 -24.30 -0.84
N ASN A 246 2.73 -23.29 -1.59
CA ASN A 246 3.99 -22.58 -1.40
C ASN A 246 3.86 -21.31 -0.54
N VAL A 247 2.73 -21.10 0.14
CA VAL A 247 2.53 -19.90 0.98
C VAL A 247 2.25 -20.30 2.42
N HIS A 248 3.09 -19.82 3.31
CA HIS A 248 3.06 -20.15 4.73
C HIS A 248 2.85 -18.90 5.59
N LEU A 249 2.12 -19.05 6.68
CA LEU A 249 1.93 -17.98 7.67
C LEU A 249 2.72 -18.33 8.93
N GLN A 250 3.60 -17.41 9.36
CA GLN A 250 4.31 -17.47 10.63
C GLN A 250 3.85 -16.32 11.53
N ASP A 251 3.23 -16.65 12.66
CA ASP A 251 2.69 -15.70 13.63
C ASP A 251 3.27 -15.84 15.04
N ALA A 252 4.28 -16.72 15.23
CA ALA A 252 4.99 -16.86 16.49
C ALA A 252 5.86 -15.63 16.85
N GLY A 253 6.01 -14.68 15.93
CA GLY A 253 6.94 -13.58 16.08
C GLY A 253 8.35 -13.95 15.60
N ILE A 254 9.23 -12.97 15.54
CA ILE A 254 10.63 -13.14 15.14
C ILE A 254 11.51 -12.92 16.36
N ASP A 255 12.37 -13.88 16.65
CA ASP A 255 13.39 -13.75 17.69
C ASP A 255 14.64 -13.06 17.11
N HIS A 256 15.25 -13.67 16.09
CA HIS A 256 16.41 -13.09 15.40
C HIS A 256 16.56 -13.62 13.99
N ILE A 257 17.42 -12.95 13.21
CA ILE A 257 17.80 -13.34 11.85
C ILE A 257 19.21 -13.94 11.88
N VAL A 258 19.42 -14.98 11.10
CA VAL A 258 20.71 -15.64 10.88
C VAL A 258 21.11 -15.56 9.40
N ALA A 259 22.35 -15.97 9.06
CA ALA A 259 22.90 -15.84 7.72
C ALA A 259 21.99 -16.33 6.59
N ASP A 260 21.24 -17.40 6.82
CA ASP A 260 20.42 -18.09 5.82
C ASP A 260 18.92 -18.20 6.20
N GLY A 261 18.46 -17.45 7.23
CA GLY A 261 17.08 -17.62 7.67
C GLY A 261 16.63 -16.73 8.83
N ILE A 262 15.39 -16.98 9.26
CA ILE A 262 14.73 -16.32 10.38
C ILE A 262 14.40 -17.35 11.44
N ILE A 263 14.74 -17.07 12.68
CA ILE A 263 14.36 -17.86 13.86
C ILE A 263 13.12 -17.22 14.48
N GLY A 264 12.05 -17.99 14.60
CA GLY A 264 10.84 -17.57 15.30
C GLY A 264 10.97 -17.67 16.81
N ASN A 265 10.09 -17.00 17.56
CA ASN A 265 10.01 -17.12 19.02
C ASN A 265 9.64 -18.55 19.49
N ASP A 266 9.17 -19.38 18.56
CA ASP A 266 8.93 -20.82 18.76
C ASP A 266 10.19 -21.69 18.56
N GLY A 267 11.34 -21.07 18.26
CA GLY A 267 12.61 -21.73 17.98
C GLY A 267 12.68 -22.36 16.57
N VAL A 268 11.65 -22.22 15.76
CA VAL A 268 11.62 -22.78 14.40
C VAL A 268 12.40 -21.88 13.44
N LYS A 269 13.35 -22.48 12.71
CA LYS A 269 14.08 -21.81 11.64
C LYS A 269 13.30 -21.87 10.34
N THR A 270 13.11 -20.70 9.72
CA THR A 270 12.61 -20.57 8.34
C THR A 270 13.79 -20.18 7.45
N GLU A 271 14.21 -21.08 6.57
CA GLU A 271 15.26 -20.78 5.59
C GLU A 271 14.74 -19.88 4.48
N ILE A 272 15.49 -18.84 4.14
CA ILE A 272 15.10 -17.85 3.13
C ILE A 272 16.30 -17.41 2.29
N ASP A 273 16.04 -17.05 1.04
CA ASP A 273 17.01 -16.45 0.12
C ASP A 273 16.81 -14.93 0.01
N THR A 274 15.59 -14.46 0.32
CA THR A 274 15.24 -13.04 0.24
C THR A 274 14.31 -12.64 1.39
N LEU A 275 14.63 -11.51 2.01
CA LEU A 275 13.85 -10.87 3.04
C LEU A 275 13.22 -9.59 2.49
N VAL A 276 11.89 -9.54 2.47
CA VAL A 276 11.13 -8.36 2.05
C VAL A 276 10.52 -7.67 3.27
N LEU A 277 10.93 -6.44 3.52
CA LEU A 277 10.43 -5.60 4.58
C LEU A 277 9.23 -4.79 4.09
N ALA A 278 8.02 -5.23 4.43
CA ALA A 278 6.76 -4.52 4.20
C ALA A 278 6.28 -3.84 5.49
N THR A 279 7.22 -3.24 6.20
CA THR A 279 7.09 -2.70 7.57
C THR A 279 6.58 -1.26 7.61
N GLY A 280 6.39 -0.65 6.44
CA GLY A 280 5.79 0.68 6.30
C GLY A 280 6.79 1.81 6.50
N PHE A 281 6.29 2.92 7.03
CA PHE A 281 7.03 4.18 7.16
C PHE A 281 7.03 4.64 8.61
N ASP A 282 8.08 5.34 9.00
CA ASP A 282 8.09 6.13 10.21
C ASP A 282 7.39 7.47 9.94
N LEU A 283 6.24 7.65 10.58
CA LEU A 283 5.39 8.83 10.36
C LEU A 283 5.74 10.00 11.30
N TRP A 284 6.49 9.74 12.37
CA TRP A 284 6.69 10.71 13.46
C TRP A 284 8.11 11.28 13.51
N GLU A 285 9.08 10.58 12.95
CA GLU A 285 10.48 11.04 12.87
C GLU A 285 10.82 11.75 11.54
N ALA A 286 9.84 11.88 10.64
CA ALA A 286 10.02 12.46 9.31
C ALA A 286 10.06 14.00 9.27
N ASN A 287 10.26 14.69 10.43
CA ASN A 287 10.33 16.15 10.49
C ASN A 287 11.64 16.64 11.09
#